data_8ff242ebd9f034b5281b96cde5452850
#
_entry.id   8ff242ebd9f034b5281b96cde5452850
#
_cell.length_a   1.000
_cell.length_b   1.000
_cell.length_c   1.000
_cell.angle_alpha   90.00
_cell.angle_beta   90.00
_cell.angle_gamma   90.00
#
_symmetry.space_group_name_H-M   'P 1'
#
loop_
_entity.id
_entity.type
_entity.pdbx_description
1 polymer ?
#
loop_
_entity_poly.entity_id
_entity_poly.type
_entity_poly.pdbx_seq_one_letter_code
_entity_poly.pdbx_strand_id
1 'polypeptide(L)'
;MFEKNGDTFLNGNLLIVGTTASGKSSLAIELARRRKNVEIISVDSMAIYRGMNIGTATPTVEEQEEIPHHVIDIVDPSDEFALPLFQSAVEKALKEISNRGNRAVLVGGTGLHVRAVVDRLEIPPRFLSIRDEIELIPETSFLYRKLNDLDPIASAKIEPGNRRRIVRALEVTLGTGRPFSSFGPGLDVYPPSPFTQIGIRTVSYTHLRAHETRHDLVCRLLLE
;
A
#
# COMPACT_ATOMS: atom_id res chain seq x y z
N MET A 1 5.74 -21.13 4.05
CA MET A 1 6.44 -21.56 2.82
C MET A 1 5.44 -21.40 1.68
N PHE A 2 5.43 -20.24 1.04
CA PHE A 2 4.51 -19.98 -0.07
C PHE A 2 5.12 -20.56 -1.34
N GLU A 3 4.37 -21.46 -1.98
CA GLU A 3 4.79 -22.10 -3.22
C GLU A 3 5.00 -21.05 -4.33
N LYS A 4 6.19 -21.02 -4.88
CA LYS A 4 6.59 -20.16 -6.03
C LYS A 4 5.90 -20.51 -7.36
N ASN A 5 4.96 -21.44 -7.38
CA ASN A 5 4.43 -22.06 -8.62
C ASN A 5 2.94 -21.78 -8.89
N GLY A 6 2.37 -20.67 -8.44
CA GLY A 6 0.94 -20.42 -8.61
C GLY A 6 0.52 -19.02 -9.09
N ASP A 7 1.45 -18.12 -9.40
CA ASP A 7 1.14 -16.71 -9.56
C ASP A 7 0.79 -16.27 -11.01
N THR A 8 0.28 -17.16 -11.81
CA THR A 8 -0.21 -16.86 -13.17
C THR A 8 -1.26 -15.75 -13.20
N PHE A 9 -2.04 -15.60 -12.11
CA PHE A 9 -3.06 -14.55 -12.00
C PHE A 9 -2.49 -13.14 -11.82
N LEU A 10 -1.21 -12.99 -11.49
CA LEU A 10 -0.55 -11.69 -11.36
C LEU A 10 0.03 -11.19 -12.68
N ASN A 11 0.34 -12.11 -13.60
CA ASN A 11 0.96 -11.77 -14.86
C ASN A 11 0.01 -10.98 -15.76
N GLY A 12 0.51 -9.87 -16.30
CA GLY A 12 -0.25 -9.02 -17.22
C GLY A 12 -1.15 -7.99 -16.55
N ASN A 13 -1.11 -7.89 -15.21
CA ASN A 13 -1.77 -6.82 -14.46
C ASN A 13 -0.88 -5.57 -14.43
N LEU A 14 -1.53 -4.40 -14.32
CA LEU A 14 -0.90 -3.11 -14.34
C LEU A 14 -1.04 -2.43 -12.98
N LEU A 15 0.01 -1.74 -12.55
CA LEU A 15 -0.01 -0.86 -11.39
C LEU A 15 0.23 0.58 -11.82
N ILE A 16 -0.69 1.47 -11.49
CA ILE A 16 -0.56 2.92 -11.71
C ILE A 16 -0.33 3.60 -10.37
N VAL A 17 0.83 4.20 -10.21
CA VAL A 17 1.21 4.94 -8.99
C VAL A 17 1.47 6.40 -9.27
N GLY A 18 1.31 7.24 -8.26
CA GLY A 18 1.60 8.68 -8.34
C GLY A 18 1.03 9.41 -7.13
N THR A 19 1.37 10.68 -6.99
CA THR A 19 0.87 11.55 -5.90
C THR A 19 -0.63 11.77 -5.99
N THR A 20 -1.24 12.25 -4.91
CA THR A 20 -2.65 12.68 -4.92
C THR A 20 -2.85 13.74 -6.00
N ALA A 21 -4.00 13.72 -6.65
CA ALA A 21 -4.36 14.64 -7.75
C ALA A 21 -3.46 14.57 -9.01
N SER A 22 -2.71 13.47 -9.21
CA SER A 22 -1.86 13.28 -10.40
C SER A 22 -2.59 12.73 -11.63
N GLY A 23 -3.90 12.47 -11.56
CA GLY A 23 -4.68 11.91 -12.67
C GLY A 23 -4.66 10.38 -12.78
N LYS A 24 -4.17 9.65 -11.76
CA LYS A 24 -4.10 8.17 -11.75
C LYS A 24 -5.44 7.51 -12.06
N SER A 25 -6.49 7.93 -11.33
CA SER A 25 -7.83 7.34 -11.46
C SER A 25 -8.40 7.59 -12.84
N SER A 26 -8.28 8.81 -13.36
CA SER A 26 -8.74 9.13 -14.72
C SER A 26 -8.01 8.32 -15.78
N LEU A 27 -6.69 8.10 -15.63
CA LEU A 27 -5.92 7.27 -16.55
C LEU A 27 -6.38 5.80 -16.49
N ALA A 28 -6.65 5.27 -15.29
CA ALA A 28 -7.11 3.89 -15.12
C ALA A 28 -8.49 3.68 -15.74
N ILE A 29 -9.43 4.61 -15.53
CA ILE A 29 -10.78 4.59 -16.10
C ILE A 29 -10.70 4.64 -17.63
N GLU A 30 -9.93 5.56 -18.20
CA GLU A 30 -9.78 5.68 -19.64
C GLU A 30 -9.15 4.41 -20.26
N LEU A 31 -8.19 3.80 -19.57
CA LEU A 31 -7.61 2.53 -19.99
C LEU A 31 -8.63 1.40 -19.96
N ALA A 32 -9.45 1.33 -18.91
CA ALA A 32 -10.49 0.32 -18.78
C ALA A 32 -11.60 0.50 -19.84
N ARG A 33 -11.96 1.74 -20.17
CA ARG A 33 -12.90 2.04 -21.27
C ARG A 33 -12.42 1.52 -22.62
N ARG A 34 -11.11 1.61 -22.87
CA ARG A 34 -10.49 1.12 -24.11
C ARG A 34 -10.29 -0.38 -24.15
N ARG A 35 -10.39 -1.07 -23.02
CA ARG A 35 -10.14 -2.51 -22.87
C ARG A 35 -11.28 -3.19 -22.13
N LYS A 36 -12.11 -3.97 -22.85
CA LYS A 36 -13.34 -4.60 -22.32
C LYS A 36 -13.12 -5.62 -21.19
N ASN A 37 -11.88 -6.09 -20.99
CA ASN A 37 -11.54 -7.12 -20.00
C ASN A 37 -10.65 -6.57 -18.88
N VAL A 38 -10.86 -5.32 -18.49
CA VAL A 38 -10.09 -4.67 -17.43
C VAL A 38 -11.02 -4.28 -16.29
N GLU A 39 -10.59 -4.56 -15.07
CA GLU A 39 -11.25 -4.16 -13.82
C GLU A 39 -10.25 -3.37 -12.96
N ILE A 40 -10.73 -2.47 -12.13
CA ILE A 40 -9.88 -1.59 -11.33
C ILE A 40 -9.85 -2.06 -9.88
N ILE A 41 -8.66 -2.09 -9.28
CA ILE A 41 -8.46 -2.32 -7.84
C ILE A 41 -7.89 -1.04 -7.22
N SER A 42 -8.61 -0.48 -6.23
CA SER A 42 -8.10 0.66 -5.47
C SER A 42 -7.03 0.20 -4.48
N VAL A 43 -5.85 0.83 -4.54
CA VAL A 43 -4.75 0.65 -3.58
C VAL A 43 -4.57 1.96 -2.81
N ASP A 44 -5.66 2.39 -2.19
CA ASP A 44 -5.73 3.60 -1.38
C ASP A 44 -6.17 3.27 0.06
N SER A 45 -5.58 3.95 1.04
CA SER A 45 -5.87 3.71 2.46
C SER A 45 -7.20 4.28 2.94
N MET A 46 -7.83 5.16 2.17
CA MET A 46 -9.04 5.86 2.56
C MET A 46 -10.26 5.43 1.77
N ALA A 47 -10.11 5.08 0.49
CA ALA A 47 -11.20 4.66 -0.37
C ALA A 47 -11.87 3.34 0.05
N ILE A 48 -11.27 2.62 0.99
CA ILE A 48 -11.80 1.38 1.58
C ILE A 48 -13.00 1.61 2.52
N TYR A 49 -13.14 2.82 3.09
CA TYR A 49 -14.16 3.11 4.09
C TYR A 49 -15.46 3.57 3.45
N ARG A 50 -16.57 2.91 3.85
CA ARG A 50 -17.93 3.22 3.36
C ARG A 50 -18.33 4.66 3.67
N GLY A 51 -18.90 5.32 2.67
CA GLY A 51 -19.44 6.67 2.82
C GLY A 51 -18.40 7.79 2.94
N MET A 52 -17.09 7.48 2.87
CA MET A 52 -16.02 8.48 2.89
C MET A 52 -15.66 8.95 1.46
N ASN A 53 -16.65 9.23 0.63
CA ASN A 53 -16.45 9.51 -0.81
C ASN A 53 -15.94 10.93 -1.09
N ILE A 54 -16.15 11.87 -0.14
CA ILE A 54 -15.70 13.25 -0.28
C ILE A 54 -14.24 13.36 0.17
N GLY A 55 -13.37 13.83 -0.72
CA GLY A 55 -11.94 14.01 -0.43
C GLY A 55 -11.06 12.77 -0.62
N THR A 56 -11.64 11.60 -0.90
CA THR A 56 -10.90 10.35 -1.15
C THR A 56 -10.74 10.03 -2.63
N ALA A 57 -11.31 10.86 -3.52
CA ALA A 57 -11.36 10.62 -4.97
C ALA A 57 -11.94 9.23 -5.32
N THR A 58 -12.92 8.76 -4.52
CA THR A 58 -13.67 7.54 -4.80
C THR A 58 -14.39 7.68 -6.13
N PRO A 59 -14.38 6.66 -7.01
CA PRO A 59 -15.10 6.69 -8.27
C PRO A 59 -16.61 6.98 -8.08
N THR A 60 -17.23 7.70 -9.01
CA THR A 60 -18.68 7.96 -8.95
C THR A 60 -19.47 6.68 -9.14
N VAL A 61 -20.75 6.70 -8.80
CA VAL A 61 -21.64 5.54 -8.99
C VAL A 61 -21.67 5.13 -10.47
N GLU A 62 -21.75 6.12 -11.37
CA GLU A 62 -21.78 5.91 -12.82
C GLU A 62 -20.47 5.26 -13.32
N GLU A 63 -19.32 5.69 -12.78
CA GLU A 63 -18.02 5.09 -13.09
C GLU A 63 -17.91 3.65 -12.58
N GLN A 64 -18.48 3.35 -11.41
CA GLN A 64 -18.52 2.02 -10.85
C GLN A 64 -19.46 1.07 -11.58
N GLU A 65 -20.58 1.59 -12.12
CA GLU A 65 -21.51 0.84 -12.98
C GLU A 65 -20.89 0.53 -14.34
N GLU A 66 -20.09 1.46 -14.88
CA GLU A 66 -19.41 1.29 -16.18
C GLU A 66 -18.25 0.31 -16.09
N ILE A 67 -17.44 0.40 -15.02
CA ILE A 67 -16.20 -0.38 -14.85
C ILE A 67 -16.22 -0.99 -13.45
N PRO A 68 -16.07 -2.33 -13.32
CA PRO A 68 -15.97 -2.95 -12.01
C PRO A 68 -14.78 -2.43 -11.21
N HIS A 69 -15.07 -1.91 -10.01
CA HIS A 69 -14.08 -1.45 -9.04
C HIS A 69 -14.05 -2.36 -7.82
N HIS A 70 -12.87 -2.62 -7.30
CA HIS A 70 -12.64 -3.49 -6.16
C HIS A 70 -11.87 -2.76 -5.06
N VAL A 71 -12.05 -3.23 -3.81
CA VAL A 71 -11.38 -2.71 -2.62
C VAL A 71 -11.73 -1.23 -2.37
N ILE A 72 -12.99 -0.89 -2.63
CA ILE A 72 -13.62 0.38 -2.26
C ILE A 72 -14.87 0.08 -1.44
N ASP A 73 -15.21 0.97 -0.49
CA ASP A 73 -16.42 0.88 0.34
C ASP A 73 -16.63 -0.49 1.04
N ILE A 74 -15.54 -1.17 1.44
CA ILE A 74 -15.59 -2.52 1.99
C ILE A 74 -15.61 -2.57 3.51
N VAL A 75 -15.27 -1.48 4.19
CA VAL A 75 -15.11 -1.42 5.66
C VAL A 75 -15.96 -0.29 6.22
N ASP A 76 -16.56 -0.50 7.39
CA ASP A 76 -17.20 0.58 8.13
C ASP A 76 -16.14 1.49 8.77
N PRO A 77 -16.32 2.83 8.79
CA PRO A 77 -15.36 3.75 9.41
C PRO A 77 -15.11 3.50 10.90
N SER A 78 -16.03 2.82 11.59
CA SER A 78 -15.88 2.38 12.99
C SER A 78 -14.96 1.18 13.17
N ASP A 79 -14.68 0.44 12.09
CA ASP A 79 -13.92 -0.79 12.16
C ASP A 79 -12.42 -0.55 11.95
N GLU A 80 -11.59 -1.27 12.70
CA GLU A 80 -10.14 -1.29 12.44
C GLU A 80 -9.85 -2.12 11.20
N PHE A 81 -9.25 -1.50 10.20
CA PHE A 81 -8.80 -2.18 8.99
C PHE A 81 -7.27 -2.18 8.89
N ALA A 82 -6.68 -3.27 9.31
CA ALA A 82 -5.23 -3.43 9.30
C ALA A 82 -4.69 -3.82 7.92
N LEU A 83 -3.45 -3.45 7.65
CA LEU A 83 -2.76 -3.71 6.38
C LEU A 83 -2.80 -5.19 5.91
N PRO A 84 -2.72 -6.23 6.78
CA PRO A 84 -2.90 -7.63 6.35
C PRO A 84 -4.29 -7.91 5.77
N LEU A 85 -5.34 -7.29 6.32
CA LEU A 85 -6.70 -7.44 5.79
C LEU A 85 -6.82 -6.79 4.41
N PHE A 86 -6.16 -5.63 4.24
CA PHE A 86 -6.06 -4.97 2.94
C PHE A 86 -5.36 -5.86 1.90
N GLN A 87 -4.21 -6.45 2.24
CA GLN A 87 -3.52 -7.41 1.35
C GLN A 87 -4.44 -8.56 0.94
N SER A 88 -5.13 -9.18 1.91
CA SER A 88 -6.04 -10.29 1.64
C SER A 88 -7.20 -9.89 0.74
N ALA A 89 -7.75 -8.67 0.91
CA ALA A 89 -8.82 -8.15 0.06
C ALA A 89 -8.35 -7.95 -1.39
N VAL A 90 -7.15 -7.37 -1.58
CA VAL A 90 -6.56 -7.20 -2.91
C VAL A 90 -6.24 -8.55 -3.57
N GLU A 91 -5.65 -9.50 -2.83
CA GLU A 91 -5.37 -10.84 -3.36
C GLU A 91 -6.65 -11.58 -3.78
N LYS A 92 -7.70 -11.47 -2.99
CA LYS A 92 -9.02 -12.04 -3.32
C LYS A 92 -9.55 -11.42 -4.61
N ALA A 93 -9.54 -10.10 -4.73
CA ALA A 93 -9.98 -9.39 -5.93
C ALA A 93 -9.17 -9.81 -7.17
N LEU A 94 -7.85 -9.88 -7.07
CA LEU A 94 -6.97 -10.34 -8.17
C LEU A 94 -7.33 -11.75 -8.64
N LYS A 95 -7.58 -12.68 -7.72
CA LYS A 95 -8.00 -14.06 -8.04
C LYS A 95 -9.36 -14.08 -8.74
N GLU A 96 -10.32 -13.33 -8.24
CA GLU A 96 -11.67 -13.26 -8.82
C GLU A 96 -11.65 -12.66 -10.23
N ILE A 97 -10.87 -11.59 -10.44
CA ILE A 97 -10.68 -10.96 -11.76
C ILE A 97 -10.04 -11.97 -12.74
N SER A 98 -8.98 -12.62 -12.31
CA SER A 98 -8.29 -13.64 -13.12
C SER A 98 -9.20 -14.83 -13.49
N ASN A 99 -10.04 -15.28 -12.55
CA ASN A 99 -11.00 -16.37 -12.80
C ASN A 99 -12.06 -15.99 -13.85
N ARG A 100 -12.36 -14.70 -14.00
CA ARG A 100 -13.23 -14.18 -15.07
C ARG A 100 -12.50 -14.01 -16.42
N GLY A 101 -11.19 -14.30 -16.47
CA GLY A 101 -10.35 -14.06 -17.64
C GLY A 101 -10.02 -12.58 -17.88
N ASN A 102 -10.26 -11.73 -16.89
CA ASN A 102 -10.00 -10.30 -16.95
C ASN A 102 -8.62 -9.96 -16.36
N ARG A 103 -8.19 -8.72 -16.56
CA ARG A 103 -6.94 -8.17 -16.03
C ARG A 103 -7.23 -7.06 -15.04
N ALA A 104 -6.41 -6.96 -14.01
CA ALA A 104 -6.53 -5.89 -13.02
C ALA A 104 -5.63 -4.71 -13.36
N VAL A 105 -6.18 -3.49 -13.16
CA VAL A 105 -5.40 -2.26 -13.06
C VAL A 105 -5.48 -1.80 -11.62
N LEU A 106 -4.35 -1.91 -10.91
CA LEU A 106 -4.21 -1.43 -9.54
C LEU A 106 -3.88 0.06 -9.57
N VAL A 107 -4.57 0.86 -8.76
CA VAL A 107 -4.41 2.32 -8.73
C VAL A 107 -4.19 2.78 -7.30
N GLY A 108 -3.05 3.41 -7.02
CA GLY A 108 -2.77 3.87 -5.67
C GLY A 108 -1.68 4.93 -5.54
N GLY A 109 -1.72 5.64 -4.42
CA GLY A 109 -0.73 6.65 -4.05
C GLY A 109 -0.10 6.43 -2.67
N THR A 110 -0.67 5.52 -1.86
CA THR A 110 -0.19 5.23 -0.51
C THR A 110 0.94 4.21 -0.58
N GLY A 111 2.18 4.68 -0.49
CA GLY A 111 3.37 3.86 -0.71
C GLY A 111 3.40 2.56 0.08
N LEU A 112 3.01 2.57 1.37
CA LEU A 112 2.99 1.37 2.21
C LEU A 112 1.96 0.32 1.70
N HIS A 113 0.76 0.75 1.28
CA HIS A 113 -0.27 -0.14 0.74
C HIS A 113 0.16 -0.74 -0.59
N VAL A 114 0.73 0.08 -1.47
CA VAL A 114 1.32 -0.38 -2.73
C VAL A 114 2.39 -1.43 -2.47
N ARG A 115 3.36 -1.12 -1.57
CA ARG A 115 4.44 -2.05 -1.21
C ARG A 115 3.92 -3.34 -0.58
N ALA A 116 2.91 -3.25 0.28
CA ALA A 116 2.31 -4.43 0.89
C ALA A 116 1.78 -5.42 -0.15
N VAL A 117 1.16 -4.91 -1.21
CA VAL A 117 0.61 -5.74 -2.30
C VAL A 117 1.70 -6.23 -3.25
N VAL A 118 2.53 -5.30 -3.74
CA VAL A 118 3.52 -5.56 -4.81
C VAL A 118 4.67 -6.43 -4.30
N ASP A 119 5.21 -6.08 -3.15
CA ASP A 119 6.36 -6.77 -2.55
C ASP A 119 5.93 -7.90 -1.61
N ARG A 120 4.60 -8.11 -1.46
CA ARG A 120 4.03 -9.13 -0.57
C ARG A 120 4.68 -9.09 0.82
N LEU A 121 4.68 -7.91 1.42
CA LEU A 121 5.33 -7.70 2.71
C LEU A 121 4.78 -8.67 3.75
N GLU A 122 5.66 -9.37 4.46
CA GLU A 122 5.28 -10.12 5.65
C GLU A 122 5.01 -9.13 6.78
N ILE A 123 3.73 -8.95 7.12
CA ILE A 123 3.31 -7.98 8.11
C ILE A 123 3.13 -8.69 9.44
N PRO A 124 3.97 -8.39 10.45
CA PRO A 124 3.87 -9.05 11.75
C PRO A 124 2.53 -8.74 12.44
N PRO A 125 1.99 -9.69 13.21
CA PRO A 125 0.75 -9.49 13.97
C PRO A 125 0.90 -8.40 15.04
N ARG A 126 -0.23 -7.91 15.55
CA ARG A 126 -0.27 -6.96 16.66
C ARG A 126 -0.45 -7.70 17.98
N PHE A 127 0.21 -7.21 19.03
CA PHE A 127 0.15 -7.72 20.40
C PHE A 127 -0.19 -6.57 21.33
N LEU A 128 -1.47 -6.21 21.42
CA LEU A 128 -1.92 -5.01 22.12
C LEU A 128 -1.52 -5.01 23.60
N SER A 129 -1.65 -6.12 24.32
CA SER A 129 -1.24 -6.23 25.73
C SER A 129 0.25 -5.95 25.93
N ILE A 130 1.10 -6.52 25.07
CA ILE A 130 2.55 -6.28 25.13
C ILE A 130 2.88 -4.83 24.78
N ARG A 131 2.17 -4.28 23.82
CA ARG A 131 2.32 -2.87 23.43
C ARG A 131 1.99 -1.95 24.59
N ASP A 132 0.86 -2.19 25.26
CA ASP A 132 0.40 -1.38 26.40
C ASP A 132 1.43 -1.41 27.53
N GLU A 133 1.99 -2.58 27.86
CA GLU A 133 3.09 -2.73 28.82
C GLU A 133 4.33 -1.91 28.45
N ILE A 134 4.73 -1.94 27.17
CA ILE A 134 5.88 -1.18 26.69
C ILE A 134 5.60 0.32 26.75
N GLU A 135 4.40 0.76 26.41
CA GLU A 135 4.01 2.17 26.41
C GLU A 135 3.98 2.78 27.82
N LEU A 136 3.82 1.98 28.87
CA LEU A 136 3.95 2.43 30.27
C LEU A 136 5.38 2.88 30.64
N ILE A 137 6.39 2.46 29.89
CA ILE A 137 7.79 2.86 30.13
C ILE A 137 8.02 4.23 29.46
N PRO A 138 8.21 5.33 30.22
CA PRO A 138 8.27 6.67 29.64
C PRO A 138 9.55 6.94 28.84
N GLU A 139 10.65 6.32 29.23
CA GLU A 139 11.99 6.62 28.69
C GLU A 139 12.26 5.91 27.37
N THR A 140 12.25 6.64 26.28
CA THR A 140 12.53 6.11 24.94
C THR A 140 13.95 5.54 24.82
N SER A 141 14.92 6.14 25.49
CA SER A 141 16.32 5.67 25.53
C SER A 141 16.46 4.27 26.14
N PHE A 142 15.66 3.96 27.16
CA PHE A 142 15.62 2.62 27.75
C PHE A 142 15.04 1.60 26.77
N LEU A 143 13.93 1.94 26.13
CA LEU A 143 13.30 1.10 25.10
C LEU A 143 14.25 0.85 23.92
N TYR A 144 14.99 1.87 23.50
CA TYR A 144 15.96 1.71 22.40
C TYR A 144 17.10 0.76 22.76
N ARG A 145 17.65 0.85 23.98
CA ARG A 145 18.67 -0.11 24.46
C ARG A 145 18.13 -1.52 24.49
N LYS A 146 16.92 -1.71 25.05
CA LYS A 146 16.25 -3.03 25.07
C LYS A 146 16.03 -3.59 23.65
N LEU A 147 15.67 -2.72 22.68
CA LEU A 147 15.58 -3.14 21.29
C LEU A 147 16.95 -3.53 20.73
N ASN A 148 18.00 -2.78 21.05
CA ASN A 148 19.35 -3.09 20.60
C ASN A 148 19.86 -4.44 21.11
N ASP A 149 19.50 -4.81 22.34
CA ASP A 149 19.86 -6.10 22.93
C ASP A 149 19.10 -7.27 22.29
N LEU A 150 17.85 -7.07 21.91
CA LEU A 150 16.97 -8.10 21.34
C LEU A 150 17.06 -8.20 19.81
N ASP A 151 17.25 -7.08 19.12
CA ASP A 151 17.30 -6.98 17.67
C ASP A 151 18.24 -5.83 17.23
N PRO A 152 19.56 -6.06 17.24
CA PRO A 152 20.54 -5.07 16.82
C PRO A 152 20.37 -4.59 15.38
N ILE A 153 19.83 -5.45 14.51
CA ILE A 153 19.60 -5.12 13.09
C ILE A 153 18.47 -4.11 12.96
N ALA A 154 17.37 -4.29 13.69
CA ALA A 154 16.28 -3.33 13.70
C ALA A 154 16.69 -2.02 14.36
N SER A 155 17.43 -2.07 15.50
CA SER A 155 17.88 -0.86 16.20
C SER A 155 18.79 0.01 15.33
N ALA A 156 19.67 -0.60 14.54
CA ALA A 156 20.55 0.13 13.61
C ALA A 156 19.80 0.88 12.50
N LYS A 157 18.57 0.45 12.16
CA LYS A 157 17.72 1.07 11.13
C LYS A 157 16.69 2.07 11.69
N ILE A 158 16.49 2.07 13.00
CA ILE A 158 15.49 2.91 13.68
C ILE A 158 16.20 4.02 14.44
N GLU A 159 15.84 5.27 14.17
CA GLU A 159 16.37 6.42 14.91
C GLU A 159 16.07 6.30 16.41
N PRO A 160 17.05 6.56 17.32
CA PRO A 160 16.89 6.42 18.77
C PRO A 160 15.72 7.24 19.37
N GLY A 161 15.34 8.34 18.72
CA GLY A 161 14.20 9.18 19.12
C GLY A 161 12.85 8.71 18.59
N ASN A 162 12.81 7.76 17.66
CA ASN A 162 11.56 7.32 17.03
C ASN A 162 10.81 6.29 17.89
N ARG A 163 10.24 6.77 19.01
CA ARG A 163 9.51 5.95 19.99
C ARG A 163 8.50 5.02 19.33
N ARG A 164 7.70 5.54 18.38
CA ARG A 164 6.64 4.74 17.74
C ARG A 164 7.20 3.50 17.03
N ARG A 165 8.31 3.64 16.31
CA ARG A 165 8.96 2.51 15.62
C ARG A 165 9.67 1.57 16.59
N ILE A 166 10.26 2.10 17.65
CA ILE A 166 10.92 1.30 18.72
C ILE A 166 9.88 0.44 19.44
N VAL A 167 8.76 1.03 19.87
CA VAL A 167 7.65 0.31 20.53
C VAL A 167 7.14 -0.80 19.62
N ARG A 168 6.91 -0.50 18.33
CA ARG A 168 6.44 -1.52 17.37
C ARG A 168 7.44 -2.67 17.18
N ALA A 169 8.71 -2.38 17.08
CA ALA A 169 9.73 -3.41 16.93
C ALA A 169 9.82 -4.31 18.18
N LEU A 170 9.75 -3.71 19.37
CA LEU A 170 9.72 -4.45 20.63
C LEU A 170 8.44 -5.28 20.79
N GLU A 171 7.27 -4.70 20.51
CA GLU A 171 5.99 -5.41 20.51
C GLU A 171 6.05 -6.70 19.70
N VAL A 172 6.56 -6.61 18.47
CA VAL A 172 6.67 -7.75 17.56
C VAL A 172 7.70 -8.75 18.07
N THR A 173 8.88 -8.28 18.47
CA THR A 173 9.96 -9.16 18.92
C THR A 173 9.57 -9.94 20.18
N LEU A 174 8.95 -9.27 21.14
CA LEU A 174 8.48 -9.91 22.38
C LEU A 174 7.26 -10.80 22.17
N GLY A 175 6.33 -10.38 21.29
CA GLY A 175 5.10 -11.10 21.04
C GLY A 175 5.27 -12.34 20.19
N THR A 176 6.22 -12.34 19.26
CA THR A 176 6.49 -13.49 18.37
C THR A 176 7.64 -14.36 18.82
N GLY A 177 8.51 -13.87 19.71
CA GLY A 177 9.79 -14.50 20.05
C GLY A 177 10.81 -14.46 18.90
N ARG A 178 10.55 -13.73 17.82
CA ARG A 178 11.43 -13.55 16.66
C ARG A 178 11.83 -12.07 16.53
N PRO A 179 13.08 -11.76 16.15
CA PRO A 179 13.50 -10.39 15.88
C PRO A 179 12.58 -9.73 14.84
N PHE A 180 12.22 -8.46 15.07
CA PHE A 180 11.43 -7.68 14.10
C PHE A 180 12.10 -7.61 12.72
N SER A 181 13.43 -7.53 12.70
CA SER A 181 14.23 -7.54 11.47
C SER A 181 14.11 -8.82 10.64
N SER A 182 13.59 -9.92 11.23
CA SER A 182 13.40 -11.19 10.52
C SER A 182 12.12 -11.24 9.65
N PHE A 183 11.24 -10.23 9.77
CA PHE A 183 10.00 -10.12 8.99
C PHE A 183 10.25 -9.44 7.63
N GLY A 184 11.09 -10.07 6.81
CA GLY A 184 11.40 -9.62 5.47
C GLY A 184 12.55 -8.59 5.40
N PRO A 185 12.92 -8.19 4.18
CA PRO A 185 14.10 -7.35 3.93
C PRO A 185 13.92 -5.89 4.39
N GLY A 186 12.74 -5.51 4.83
CA GLY A 186 12.38 -4.14 5.17
C GLY A 186 11.89 -3.31 3.98
N LEU A 187 11.61 -2.03 4.24
CA LEU A 187 11.08 -1.13 3.20
C LEU A 187 12.16 -0.54 2.27
N ASP A 188 13.43 -0.82 2.52
CA ASP A 188 14.56 -0.28 1.74
C ASP A 188 14.97 -1.21 0.58
N VAL A 189 14.43 -2.43 0.54
CA VAL A 189 14.70 -3.41 -0.52
C VAL A 189 13.49 -3.51 -1.45
N TYR A 190 13.74 -3.46 -2.75
CA TYR A 190 12.72 -3.50 -3.81
C TYR A 190 12.91 -4.79 -4.64
N PRO A 191 12.16 -5.86 -4.32
CA PRO A 191 12.21 -7.08 -5.12
C PRO A 191 11.60 -6.85 -6.51
N PRO A 192 11.92 -7.73 -7.49
CA PRO A 192 11.25 -7.70 -8.79
C PRO A 192 9.73 -7.78 -8.62
N SER A 193 9.02 -6.85 -9.26
CA SER A 193 7.55 -6.79 -9.19
C SER A 193 6.92 -7.72 -10.22
N PRO A 194 5.84 -8.45 -9.86
CA PRO A 194 5.06 -9.21 -10.83
C PRO A 194 4.13 -8.32 -11.70
N PHE A 195 4.03 -7.03 -11.35
CA PHE A 195 3.18 -6.07 -12.05
C PHE A 195 4.01 -5.20 -13.00
N THR A 196 3.45 -4.91 -14.18
CA THR A 196 3.92 -3.76 -14.97
C THR A 196 3.58 -2.47 -14.23
N GLN A 197 4.55 -1.59 -14.03
CA GLN A 197 4.35 -0.39 -13.23
C GLN A 197 4.42 0.88 -14.08
N ILE A 198 3.46 1.79 -13.88
CA ILE A 198 3.44 3.13 -14.49
C ILE A 198 3.44 4.16 -13.35
N GLY A 199 4.48 4.99 -13.30
CA GLY A 199 4.57 6.12 -12.40
C GLY A 199 4.07 7.40 -13.06
N ILE A 200 3.07 8.09 -12.45
CA ILE A 200 2.65 9.42 -12.88
C ILE A 200 3.30 10.46 -11.98
N ARG A 201 4.09 11.32 -12.59
CA ARG A 201 4.71 12.47 -11.91
C ARG A 201 4.15 13.76 -12.47
N THR A 202 3.47 14.52 -11.61
CA THR A 202 3.09 15.90 -11.92
C THR A 202 4.23 16.84 -11.52
N VAL A 203 4.60 17.74 -12.41
CA VAL A 203 5.59 18.77 -12.12
C VAL A 203 4.82 20.09 -11.97
N SER A 204 4.76 20.62 -10.74
CA SER A 204 4.26 21.98 -10.52
C SER A 204 5.38 22.96 -10.84
N TYR A 205 5.27 23.68 -11.94
CA TYR A 205 6.08 24.87 -12.15
C TYR A 205 5.42 26.02 -11.39
N THR A 206 5.92 26.33 -10.21
CA THR A 206 5.64 27.60 -9.56
C THR A 206 6.42 28.70 -10.28
N HIS A 207 5.90 29.17 -11.40
CA HIS A 207 6.29 30.49 -11.88
C HIS A 207 5.54 31.53 -11.06
N LEU A 208 6.27 32.45 -10.46
CA LEU A 208 5.80 33.68 -9.79
C LEU A 208 5.06 34.65 -10.76
N ARG A 209 4.36 34.14 -11.75
CA ARG A 209 3.40 34.88 -12.57
C ARG A 209 2.07 34.17 -12.50
N ALA A 210 1.16 34.85 -11.82
CA ALA A 210 -0.23 34.50 -11.69
C ALA A 210 -0.86 34.05 -13.03
N HIS A 211 -1.79 33.08 -12.91
CA HIS A 211 -2.88 32.77 -13.82
C HIS A 211 -2.74 31.67 -14.86
N GLU A 212 -1.84 30.69 -14.77
CA GLU A 212 -2.13 29.42 -15.45
C GLU A 212 -1.39 28.27 -14.81
N THR A 213 -2.11 27.39 -14.08
CA THR A 213 -1.61 26.06 -13.70
C THR A 213 -1.67 25.15 -14.92
N ARG A 214 -0.59 25.05 -15.65
CA ARG A 214 -0.43 24.05 -16.70
C ARG A 214 0.06 22.77 -16.04
N HIS A 215 -0.80 21.76 -16.01
CA HIS A 215 -0.42 20.43 -15.58
C HIS A 215 0.18 19.68 -16.78
N ASP A 216 1.50 19.63 -16.84
CA ASP A 216 2.17 18.75 -17.79
C ASP A 216 2.28 17.34 -17.17
N LEU A 217 1.51 16.41 -17.70
CA LEU A 217 1.60 14.99 -17.39
C LEU A 217 2.79 14.40 -18.14
N VAL A 218 3.84 14.05 -17.41
CA VAL A 218 4.95 13.26 -17.96
C VAL A 218 4.75 11.81 -17.55
N CYS A 219 4.31 10.99 -18.48
CA CYS A 219 4.26 9.55 -18.32
C CYS A 219 5.61 8.96 -18.72
N ARG A 220 6.39 8.44 -17.77
CA ARG A 220 7.57 7.63 -18.07
C ARG A 220 7.20 6.18 -17.89
N LEU A 221 7.21 5.43 -18.97
CA LEU A 221 7.29 3.97 -18.97
C LEU A 221 8.71 3.62 -18.50
N LEU A 222 8.82 3.12 -17.28
CA LEU A 222 10.02 2.43 -16.86
C LEU A 222 9.90 0.98 -17.37
N LEU A 223 10.44 0.75 -18.56
CA LEU A 223 10.72 -0.58 -19.06
C LEU A 223 12.11 -0.95 -18.51
N GLU A 224 12.15 -1.81 -17.49
CA GLU A 224 13.29 -2.67 -17.19
C GLU A 224 12.92 -4.12 -17.50
#